data_49c34917beb95fd55a318dff98413d3d
#
_entry.id   49c34917beb95fd55a318dff98413d3d
#
_cell.length_a   1.000
_cell.length_b   1.000
_cell.length_c   1.000
_cell.angle_alpha   90.00
_cell.angle_beta   90.00
_cell.angle_gamma   90.00
#
_symmetry.space_group_name_H-M   'P 1'
#
loop_
_entity.id
_entity.type
_entity.pdbx_description
1 polymer ?
#
loop_
_entity_poly.entity_id
_entity_poly.type
_entity_poly.pdbx_seq_one_letter_code
_entity_poly.pdbx_strand_id
1 'polypeptide(L)'
;MTASSRGREERRSPEPEIPAQYLLSSSAPEPRTLIDILHATAALYPDAPALDDGAVQLTYAELISDIEESVEWLAARGIGRGDRIGIRMPSGSYALYVAILSTLAAGAAYVPVDADDPEERAGLVFGEADVVGVITEQGLVRGSGASRGWRAGSPLGRDDAWIIFTSGSTGTPKGVAVTHHSAAAFVDAEAQMFLRANPIGPGDRVLAGLSVAFDASCEEMWLAWRHGACLVPAPRSLVRSGMDLGPWLVSRDISVVSTVPTLAALWPAEALEAVRLLIFGGEACPPELAERLAVEGREVWNTYGPTEATVVACAARLDGFDGQERSDQGNDIRPVSIGLPLRGWDLAVVDKAGAPVSTGEVGELVIGGVGLARYLDPDKDAEKYAQMPTLGWSRAYRSGDLVRLGPGRRRCRRPTRQLRRGGRTRDRRRRAGPVPR
;
A
#
# COMPACT_ATOMS: atom_id res chain seq x y z
N MET A 1 -31.51 12.26 -66.46
CA MET A 1 -31.88 11.68 -65.16
C MET A 1 -30.58 11.21 -64.51
N THR A 2 -29.98 12.01 -63.67
CA THR A 2 -28.76 11.71 -62.96
C THR A 2 -29.08 11.54 -61.46
N ALA A 3 -28.97 10.30 -61.00
CA ALA A 3 -29.20 9.94 -59.61
C ALA A 3 -28.00 10.35 -58.76
N SER A 4 -28.23 11.31 -57.85
CA SER A 4 -27.28 11.78 -56.87
C SER A 4 -27.19 10.72 -55.75
N SER A 5 -26.07 10.02 -55.64
CA SER A 5 -25.75 9.16 -54.51
C SER A 5 -25.26 10.07 -53.36
N ARG A 6 -26.14 10.39 -52.40
CA ARG A 6 -25.77 10.95 -51.12
C ARG A 6 -25.07 9.85 -50.29
N GLY A 7 -23.75 9.94 -50.18
CA GLY A 7 -22.98 9.16 -49.22
C GLY A 7 -23.49 9.43 -47.80
N ARG A 8 -23.87 8.40 -47.09
CA ARG A 8 -24.06 8.42 -45.65
C ARG A 8 -22.67 8.60 -45.04
N GLU A 9 -22.35 9.76 -44.53
CA GLU A 9 -21.30 9.91 -43.56
C GLU A 9 -21.67 9.08 -42.33
N GLU A 10 -21.00 7.94 -42.16
CA GLU A 10 -20.99 7.22 -40.88
C GLU A 10 -20.41 8.13 -39.83
N ARG A 11 -21.26 8.66 -38.94
CA ARG A 11 -20.82 9.35 -37.74
C ARG A 11 -20.01 8.32 -36.93
N ARG A 12 -18.69 8.43 -36.96
CA ARG A 12 -17.82 7.73 -35.98
C ARG A 12 -18.31 8.14 -34.61
N SER A 13 -18.64 7.15 -33.78
CA SER A 13 -18.87 7.39 -32.36
C SER A 13 -17.62 8.06 -31.80
N PRO A 14 -17.77 9.09 -30.94
CA PRO A 14 -16.61 9.70 -30.33
C PRO A 14 -15.76 8.62 -29.65
N GLU A 15 -14.44 8.69 -29.82
CA GLU A 15 -13.53 7.78 -29.13
C GLU A 15 -13.74 7.88 -27.61
N PRO A 16 -13.69 6.77 -26.88
CA PRO A 16 -13.89 6.78 -25.43
C PRO A 16 -12.83 7.67 -24.78
N GLU A 17 -13.27 8.61 -23.95
CA GLU A 17 -12.39 9.46 -23.16
C GLU A 17 -12.36 9.01 -21.71
N ILE A 18 -11.22 9.25 -21.03
CA ILE A 18 -11.11 9.00 -19.58
C ILE A 18 -11.97 10.03 -18.86
N PRO A 19 -12.95 9.62 -18.02
CA PRO A 19 -13.71 10.59 -17.24
C PRO A 19 -12.82 11.42 -16.30
N ALA A 20 -13.03 12.73 -16.25
CA ALA A 20 -12.17 13.69 -15.53
C ALA A 20 -11.94 13.33 -14.03
N GLN A 21 -12.88 12.65 -13.41
CA GLN A 21 -12.76 12.19 -12.01
C GLN A 21 -11.67 11.13 -11.78
N TYR A 22 -11.14 10.55 -12.85
CA TYR A 22 -10.03 9.58 -12.80
C TYR A 22 -8.68 10.23 -13.13
N LEU A 23 -8.65 11.54 -13.40
CA LEU A 23 -7.45 12.30 -13.75
C LEU A 23 -7.18 13.35 -12.67
N LEU A 24 -6.47 12.97 -11.62
CA LEU A 24 -6.20 13.82 -10.45
C LEU A 24 -4.72 14.15 -10.25
N SER A 25 -3.84 13.85 -11.21
CA SER A 25 -2.40 14.15 -11.12
C SER A 25 -2.12 15.64 -10.94
N SER A 26 -2.91 16.51 -11.58
CA SER A 26 -2.78 17.97 -11.42
C SER A 26 -3.15 18.49 -10.03
N SER A 27 -3.76 17.67 -9.19
CA SER A 27 -4.14 17.99 -7.81
C SER A 27 -3.23 17.34 -6.76
N ALA A 28 -2.03 16.92 -7.18
CA ALA A 28 -1.03 16.34 -6.26
C ALA A 28 -0.76 17.29 -5.08
N PRO A 29 -0.55 16.75 -3.87
CA PRO A 29 -0.09 17.55 -2.75
C PRO A 29 1.27 18.22 -3.04
N GLU A 30 1.56 19.29 -2.29
CA GLU A 30 2.85 19.99 -2.38
C GLU A 30 4.01 19.04 -2.07
N PRO A 31 5.09 19.09 -2.87
CA PRO A 31 6.25 18.22 -2.70
C PRO A 31 6.96 18.45 -1.36
N ARG A 32 7.14 17.36 -0.59
CA ARG A 32 7.93 17.35 0.64
C ARG A 32 8.44 15.93 0.93
N THR A 33 9.23 15.75 1.97
CA THR A 33 9.69 14.46 2.43
C THR A 33 8.79 13.92 3.57
N LEU A 34 8.90 12.62 3.86
CA LEU A 34 8.25 12.03 5.03
C LEU A 34 8.77 12.64 6.34
N ILE A 35 10.03 13.01 6.38
CA ILE A 35 10.65 13.61 7.56
C ILE A 35 10.15 15.05 7.79
N ASP A 36 9.87 15.80 6.72
CA ASP A 36 9.17 17.09 6.83
C ASP A 36 7.79 16.95 7.47
N ILE A 37 7.05 15.86 7.12
CA ILE A 37 5.77 15.54 7.73
C ILE A 37 5.92 15.29 9.23
N LEU A 38 6.86 14.41 9.61
CA LEU A 38 7.07 14.05 11.00
C LEU A 38 7.48 15.25 11.86
N HIS A 39 8.42 16.06 11.38
CA HIS A 39 8.88 17.27 12.09
C HIS A 39 7.76 18.30 12.24
N ALA A 40 6.95 18.51 11.19
CA ALA A 40 5.80 19.40 11.26
C ALA A 40 4.78 18.94 12.31
N THR A 41 4.54 17.62 12.39
CA THR A 41 3.62 17.05 13.39
C THR A 41 4.18 17.14 14.80
N ALA A 42 5.47 16.83 14.99
CA ALA A 42 6.14 16.92 16.28
C ALA A 42 6.18 18.37 16.82
N ALA A 43 6.34 19.35 15.93
CA ALA A 43 6.29 20.77 16.29
C ALA A 43 4.89 21.21 16.77
N LEU A 44 3.82 20.59 16.25
CA LEU A 44 2.45 20.89 16.64
C LEU A 44 2.03 20.16 17.93
N TYR A 45 2.53 18.95 18.15
CA TYR A 45 2.08 18.06 19.22
C TYR A 45 3.26 17.40 19.96
N PRO A 46 4.23 18.18 20.50
CA PRO A 46 5.47 17.63 21.06
C PRO A 46 5.23 16.66 22.22
N ASP A 47 4.22 16.93 23.03
CA ASP A 47 3.91 16.16 24.25
C ASP A 47 2.91 15.02 24.01
N ALA A 48 2.34 14.91 22.79
CA ALA A 48 1.41 13.83 22.47
C ALA A 48 2.17 12.50 22.33
N PRO A 49 1.57 11.35 22.74
CA PRO A 49 2.14 10.04 22.46
C PRO A 49 2.27 9.79 20.97
N ALA A 50 3.47 9.42 20.52
CA ALA A 50 3.80 9.14 19.13
C ALA A 50 3.93 7.64 18.85
N LEU A 51 4.38 6.87 19.86
CA LEU A 51 4.66 5.44 19.75
C LEU A 51 4.50 4.78 21.12
N ASP A 52 3.78 3.64 21.18
CA ASP A 52 3.53 2.91 22.42
C ASP A 52 3.45 1.40 22.15
N ASP A 53 4.52 0.65 22.48
CA ASP A 53 4.56 -0.81 22.31
C ASP A 53 4.08 -1.58 23.56
N GLY A 54 3.68 -0.85 24.63
CA GLY A 54 3.22 -1.40 25.89
C GLY A 54 4.28 -1.53 26.96
N ALA A 55 5.55 -1.53 26.57
CA ALA A 55 6.69 -1.47 27.51
C ALA A 55 7.29 -0.06 27.52
N VAL A 56 7.34 0.58 26.38
CA VAL A 56 7.87 1.92 26.15
C VAL A 56 6.81 2.77 25.48
N GLN A 57 6.59 3.98 25.99
CA GLN A 57 5.77 5.01 25.35
C GLN A 57 6.66 6.24 25.14
N LEU A 58 6.72 6.71 23.89
CA LEU A 58 7.44 7.92 23.51
C LEU A 58 6.45 9.01 23.09
N THR A 59 6.68 10.21 23.55
CA THR A 59 6.07 11.43 22.98
C THR A 59 6.72 11.76 21.64
N TYR A 60 6.11 12.67 20.85
CA TYR A 60 6.75 13.14 19.62
C TYR A 60 8.11 13.79 19.86
N ALA A 61 8.27 14.56 20.95
CA ALA A 61 9.54 15.17 21.30
C ALA A 61 10.62 14.12 21.61
N GLU A 62 10.28 13.10 22.40
CA GLU A 62 11.20 12.00 22.72
C GLU A 62 11.53 11.17 21.48
N LEU A 63 10.54 10.87 20.64
CA LEU A 63 10.75 10.16 19.37
C LEU A 63 11.73 10.91 18.46
N ILE A 64 11.59 12.24 18.32
CA ILE A 64 12.52 13.06 17.53
C ILE A 64 13.93 13.00 18.13
N SER A 65 14.05 13.09 19.45
CA SER A 65 15.37 12.98 20.14
C SER A 65 16.05 11.64 19.88
N ASP A 66 15.30 10.52 19.96
CA ASP A 66 15.82 9.18 19.69
C ASP A 66 16.26 9.02 18.22
N ILE A 67 15.51 9.63 17.31
CA ILE A 67 15.83 9.66 15.88
C ILE A 67 17.13 10.44 15.64
N GLU A 68 17.27 11.63 16.23
CA GLU A 68 18.46 12.48 16.08
C GLU A 68 19.72 11.78 16.60
N GLU A 69 19.67 11.15 17.78
CA GLU A 69 20.78 10.36 18.33
C GLU A 69 21.14 9.18 17.39
N SER A 70 20.12 8.49 16.85
CA SER A 70 20.34 7.39 15.93
C SER A 70 20.92 7.85 14.58
N VAL A 71 20.54 9.02 14.08
CA VAL A 71 21.12 9.62 12.88
C VAL A 71 22.60 9.94 13.08
N GLU A 72 22.98 10.52 14.24
CA GLU A 72 24.38 10.74 14.58
C GLU A 72 25.17 9.44 14.65
N TRP A 73 24.57 8.40 15.23
CA TRP A 73 25.15 7.07 15.30
C TRP A 73 25.37 6.43 13.92
N LEU A 74 24.42 6.60 12.97
CA LEU A 74 24.56 6.16 11.59
C LEU A 74 25.64 6.97 10.85
N ALA A 75 25.63 8.29 11.00
CA ALA A 75 26.60 9.18 10.38
C ALA A 75 28.04 8.87 10.82
N ALA A 76 28.26 8.57 12.12
CA ALA A 76 29.57 8.14 12.64
C ALA A 76 30.08 6.83 12.00
N ARG A 77 29.20 6.06 11.35
CA ARG A 77 29.52 4.83 10.61
C ARG A 77 29.58 5.02 9.10
N GLY A 78 29.52 6.27 8.63
CA GLY A 78 29.60 6.64 7.22
C GLY A 78 28.31 6.35 6.45
N ILE A 79 27.17 6.22 7.14
CA ILE A 79 25.86 5.99 6.54
C ILE A 79 25.12 7.33 6.43
N GLY A 80 24.56 7.59 5.24
CA GLY A 80 23.85 8.83 4.99
C GLY A 80 23.03 8.78 3.69
N ARG A 81 22.75 9.96 3.16
CA ARG A 81 21.85 10.13 2.04
C ARG A 81 22.25 9.33 0.80
N GLY A 82 21.30 8.53 0.29
CA GLY A 82 21.44 7.69 -0.88
C GLY A 82 21.93 6.28 -0.58
N ASP A 83 22.29 5.97 0.69
CA ASP A 83 22.57 4.60 1.10
C ASP A 83 21.27 3.79 1.25
N ARG A 84 21.40 2.46 1.34
CA ARG A 84 20.30 1.53 1.60
C ARG A 84 20.62 0.72 2.82
N ILE A 85 19.67 0.70 3.78
CA ILE A 85 19.85 0.05 5.08
C ILE A 85 18.80 -1.04 5.22
N GLY A 86 19.26 -2.28 5.41
CA GLY A 86 18.41 -3.39 5.78
C GLY A 86 17.86 -3.19 7.20
N ILE A 87 16.59 -3.47 7.40
CA ILE A 87 15.96 -3.49 8.73
C ILE A 87 15.46 -4.89 8.99
N ARG A 88 16.00 -5.55 10.03
CA ARG A 88 15.60 -6.90 10.44
C ARG A 88 15.47 -6.96 11.96
N MET A 89 14.33 -6.49 12.45
CA MET A 89 14.02 -6.38 13.86
C MET A 89 12.65 -7.00 14.16
N PRO A 90 12.42 -7.51 15.38
CA PRO A 90 11.13 -8.05 15.76
C PRO A 90 10.01 -7.01 15.62
N SER A 91 8.90 -7.41 14.99
CA SER A 91 7.69 -6.60 14.98
C SER A 91 7.08 -6.51 16.38
N GLY A 92 6.38 -5.42 16.64
CA GLY A 92 5.78 -5.14 17.95
C GLY A 92 6.70 -4.40 18.91
N SER A 93 7.93 -4.03 18.51
CA SER A 93 8.86 -3.26 19.35
C SER A 93 9.00 -1.83 18.85
N TYR A 94 9.10 -0.87 19.77
CA TYR A 94 9.34 0.55 19.43
C TYR A 94 10.64 0.74 18.64
N ALA A 95 11.66 -0.04 18.97
CA ALA A 95 12.99 0.07 18.38
C ALA A 95 13.00 -0.17 16.85
N LEU A 96 12.08 -1.03 16.33
CA LEU A 96 11.89 -1.22 14.90
C LEU A 96 11.50 0.09 14.19
N TYR A 97 10.58 0.83 14.77
CA TYR A 97 10.05 2.06 14.17
C TYR A 97 11.03 3.23 14.31
N VAL A 98 11.77 3.29 15.42
CA VAL A 98 12.89 4.24 15.57
C VAL A 98 13.96 3.95 14.52
N ALA A 99 14.32 2.69 14.26
CA ALA A 99 15.30 2.33 13.25
C ALA A 99 14.84 2.72 11.81
N ILE A 100 13.55 2.52 11.49
CA ILE A 100 12.97 2.95 10.20
C ILE A 100 13.04 4.48 10.07
N LEU A 101 12.55 5.22 11.05
CA LEU A 101 12.52 6.69 11.03
C LEU A 101 13.92 7.30 11.00
N SER A 102 14.87 6.74 11.76
CA SER A 102 16.26 7.18 11.76
C SER A 102 16.95 6.94 10.41
N THR A 103 16.63 5.80 9.76
CA THR A 103 17.14 5.53 8.41
C THR A 103 16.61 6.57 7.41
N LEU A 104 15.32 6.88 7.47
CA LEU A 104 14.70 7.92 6.63
C LEU A 104 15.31 9.31 6.93
N ALA A 105 15.50 9.65 8.21
CA ALA A 105 16.04 10.93 8.62
C ALA A 105 17.53 11.12 8.23
N ALA A 106 18.29 10.02 8.20
CA ALA A 106 19.65 10.01 7.66
C ALA A 106 19.70 10.18 6.12
N GLY A 107 18.54 10.17 5.46
CA GLY A 107 18.42 10.25 4.01
C GLY A 107 18.72 8.93 3.29
N ALA A 108 18.77 7.83 4.02
CA ALA A 108 18.91 6.49 3.48
C ALA A 108 17.54 5.83 3.25
N ALA A 109 17.48 4.92 2.29
CA ALA A 109 16.29 4.10 2.08
C ALA A 109 16.31 2.89 3.01
N TYR A 110 15.19 2.60 3.69
CA TYR A 110 15.10 1.34 4.43
C TYR A 110 14.64 0.19 3.55
N VAL A 111 15.18 -1.00 3.81
CA VAL A 111 14.88 -2.27 3.12
C VAL A 111 14.44 -3.27 4.20
N PRO A 112 13.14 -3.47 4.41
CA PRO A 112 12.68 -4.29 5.52
C PRO A 112 12.60 -5.77 5.15
N VAL A 113 12.96 -6.62 6.13
CA VAL A 113 12.70 -8.06 6.12
C VAL A 113 12.23 -8.46 7.52
N ASP A 114 11.17 -9.25 7.62
CA ASP A 114 10.71 -9.72 8.92
C ASP A 114 11.81 -10.51 9.64
N ALA A 115 11.93 -10.30 10.96
CA ALA A 115 12.90 -11.03 11.78
C ALA A 115 12.69 -12.56 11.72
N ASP A 116 11.43 -12.97 11.59
CA ASP A 116 11.01 -14.39 11.51
C ASP A 116 11.18 -14.99 10.11
N ASP A 117 11.50 -14.21 9.10
CA ASP A 117 11.74 -14.72 7.76
C ASP A 117 13.05 -15.54 7.73
N PRO A 118 13.14 -16.59 6.87
CA PRO A 118 14.35 -17.39 6.72
C PRO A 118 15.56 -16.51 6.34
N GLU A 119 16.74 -16.91 6.86
CA GLU A 119 18.02 -16.22 6.60
C GLU A 119 18.33 -16.13 5.11
N GLU A 120 17.98 -17.18 4.34
CA GLU A 120 18.13 -17.23 2.90
C GLU A 120 17.35 -16.12 2.20
N ARG A 121 16.10 -15.85 2.65
CA ARG A 121 15.28 -14.77 2.14
C ARG A 121 15.88 -13.40 2.47
N ALA A 122 16.34 -13.22 3.69
CA ALA A 122 16.98 -11.98 4.12
C ALA A 122 18.26 -11.72 3.31
N GLY A 123 19.10 -12.74 3.13
CA GLY A 123 20.31 -12.64 2.32
C GLY A 123 20.03 -12.28 0.86
N LEU A 124 18.98 -12.86 0.27
CA LEU A 124 18.55 -12.55 -1.09
C LEU A 124 18.07 -11.09 -1.22
N VAL A 125 17.18 -10.65 -0.34
CA VAL A 125 16.61 -9.30 -0.36
C VAL A 125 17.70 -8.25 -0.14
N PHE A 126 18.55 -8.42 0.87
CA PHE A 126 19.61 -7.48 1.18
C PHE A 126 20.71 -7.45 0.13
N GLY A 127 21.02 -8.60 -0.48
CA GLY A 127 21.96 -8.70 -1.59
C GLY A 127 21.43 -8.01 -2.85
N GLU A 128 20.20 -8.26 -3.25
CA GLU A 128 19.56 -7.64 -4.41
C GLU A 128 19.39 -6.12 -4.22
N ALA A 129 19.11 -5.68 -3.00
CA ALA A 129 19.01 -4.27 -2.67
C ALA A 129 20.38 -3.59 -2.53
N ASP A 130 21.49 -4.32 -2.50
CA ASP A 130 22.84 -3.78 -2.29
C ASP A 130 22.93 -2.91 -1.02
N VAL A 131 22.44 -3.45 0.13
CA VAL A 131 22.42 -2.72 1.40
C VAL A 131 23.84 -2.57 1.98
N VAL A 132 24.16 -1.37 2.49
CA VAL A 132 25.47 -1.09 3.10
C VAL A 132 25.59 -1.63 4.52
N GLY A 133 24.45 -1.87 5.17
CA GLY A 133 24.36 -2.46 6.51
C GLY A 133 22.94 -2.89 6.82
N VAL A 134 22.79 -3.71 7.85
CA VAL A 134 21.51 -4.21 8.36
C VAL A 134 21.40 -3.86 9.85
N ILE A 135 20.37 -3.13 10.23
CA ILE A 135 20.04 -2.87 11.64
C ILE A 135 19.27 -4.07 12.18
N THR A 136 19.79 -4.61 13.29
CA THR A 136 19.20 -5.72 14.04
C THR A 136 19.10 -5.36 15.51
N GLU A 137 18.49 -6.21 16.35
CA GLU A 137 18.48 -6.01 17.81
C GLU A 137 19.89 -5.94 18.42
N GLN A 138 20.87 -6.58 17.79
CA GLN A 138 22.27 -6.56 18.25
C GLN A 138 23.06 -5.35 17.73
N GLY A 139 22.41 -4.48 16.94
CA GLY A 139 23.00 -3.31 16.32
C GLY A 139 23.21 -3.45 14.82
N LEU A 140 24.15 -2.66 14.25
CA LEU A 140 24.42 -2.63 12.82
C LEU A 140 25.39 -3.74 12.40
N VAL A 141 24.92 -4.63 11.55
CA VAL A 141 25.74 -5.63 10.84
C VAL A 141 26.12 -5.06 9.47
N ARG A 142 27.40 -5.18 9.07
CA ARG A 142 27.86 -4.68 7.77
C ARG A 142 27.23 -5.48 6.63
N GLY A 143 26.66 -4.80 5.63
CA GLY A 143 26.14 -5.39 4.41
C GLY A 143 27.21 -5.63 3.35
N SER A 144 26.81 -6.20 2.22
CA SER A 144 27.66 -6.40 1.05
C SER A 144 27.79 -5.15 0.17
N GLY A 145 26.84 -4.21 0.31
CA GLY A 145 26.79 -3.00 -0.49
C GLY A 145 27.96 -2.05 -0.20
N ALA A 146 28.38 -1.32 -1.23
CA ALA A 146 29.32 -0.23 -1.07
C ALA A 146 28.55 1.04 -0.71
N SER A 147 28.96 1.73 0.37
CA SER A 147 28.44 3.06 0.66
C SER A 147 28.66 3.98 -0.53
N ARG A 148 27.60 4.69 -0.92
CA ARG A 148 27.68 5.67 -2.04
C ARG A 148 28.39 6.96 -1.63
N GLY A 149 29.06 6.93 -0.49
CA GLY A 149 29.76 8.05 0.13
C GLY A 149 28.81 8.90 0.95
N TRP A 150 29.17 9.13 2.21
CA TRP A 150 28.42 9.96 3.13
C TRP A 150 28.12 11.34 2.51
N ARG A 151 26.87 11.64 2.36
CA ARG A 151 26.38 12.95 1.96
C ARG A 151 25.61 13.52 3.15
N ALA A 152 26.25 14.41 3.89
CA ALA A 152 25.56 15.12 4.96
C ALA A 152 24.30 15.83 4.43
N GLY A 153 23.24 15.78 5.17
CA GLY A 153 22.01 16.51 4.89
C GLY A 153 20.73 15.68 4.96
N SER A 154 19.64 16.38 5.16
CA SER A 154 18.30 15.80 5.15
C SER A 154 17.95 15.15 3.81
N PRO A 155 17.02 14.19 3.77
CA PRO A 155 16.54 13.58 2.55
C PRO A 155 15.94 14.63 1.60
N LEU A 156 16.01 14.37 0.31
CA LEU A 156 15.32 15.14 -0.71
C LEU A 156 14.11 14.35 -1.23
N GLY A 157 13.12 15.05 -1.77
CA GLY A 157 11.93 14.41 -2.34
C GLY A 157 12.23 13.30 -3.36
N ARG A 158 13.32 13.43 -4.14
CA ARG A 158 13.74 12.44 -5.14
C ARG A 158 14.53 11.25 -4.58
N ASP A 159 14.97 11.30 -3.34
CA ASP A 159 15.72 10.21 -2.71
C ASP A 159 14.74 9.08 -2.38
N ASP A 160 15.20 7.82 -2.43
CA ASP A 160 14.39 6.67 -2.07
C ASP A 160 14.08 6.72 -0.56
N ALA A 161 12.81 6.50 -0.22
CA ALA A 161 12.38 6.35 1.16
C ALA A 161 12.45 4.88 1.60
N TRP A 162 11.92 3.99 0.78
CA TRP A 162 11.96 2.56 1.05
C TRP A 162 12.11 1.73 -0.23
N ILE A 163 12.57 0.50 -0.03
CA ILE A 163 12.60 -0.52 -1.07
C ILE A 163 11.95 -1.77 -0.49
N ILE A 164 10.76 -2.09 -0.98
CA ILE A 164 10.00 -3.26 -0.54
C ILE A 164 9.97 -4.30 -1.66
N PHE A 165 10.17 -5.58 -1.28
CA PHE A 165 10.25 -6.67 -2.23
C PHE A 165 8.91 -7.39 -2.36
N THR A 166 8.40 -7.41 -3.59
CA THR A 166 7.17 -8.13 -3.94
C THR A 166 7.48 -9.51 -4.51
N SER A 167 6.57 -10.47 -4.35
CA SER A 167 6.70 -11.79 -4.96
C SER A 167 6.52 -11.68 -6.47
N GLY A 168 7.60 -11.89 -7.22
CA GLY A 168 7.54 -11.94 -8.68
C GLY A 168 6.79 -13.15 -9.19
N SER A 169 6.08 -13.02 -10.33
CA SER A 169 5.42 -14.14 -11.03
C SER A 169 6.41 -15.26 -11.44
N THR A 170 7.70 -14.94 -11.49
CA THR A 170 8.82 -15.86 -11.81
C THR A 170 9.43 -16.52 -10.57
N GLY A 171 8.93 -16.23 -9.37
CA GLY A 171 9.46 -16.73 -8.10
C GLY A 171 10.62 -15.91 -7.52
N THR A 172 11.28 -15.05 -8.31
CA THR A 172 12.33 -14.15 -7.80
C THR A 172 11.68 -12.86 -7.28
N PRO A 173 11.96 -12.45 -6.04
CA PRO A 173 11.46 -11.20 -5.49
C PRO A 173 11.91 -10.00 -6.33
N LYS A 174 11.07 -8.97 -6.41
CA LYS A 174 11.35 -7.73 -7.14
C LYS A 174 11.41 -6.57 -6.16
N GLY A 175 12.52 -5.86 -6.10
CA GLY A 175 12.65 -4.66 -5.28
C GLY A 175 11.96 -3.46 -5.94
N VAL A 176 10.97 -2.90 -5.24
CA VAL A 176 10.24 -1.69 -5.64
C VAL A 176 10.71 -0.54 -4.78
N ALA A 177 11.30 0.47 -5.40
CA ALA A 177 11.80 1.67 -4.73
C ALA A 177 10.78 2.80 -4.86
N VAL A 178 10.39 3.36 -3.71
CA VAL A 178 9.48 4.50 -3.59
C VAL A 178 10.25 5.70 -3.09
N THR A 179 10.06 6.86 -3.73
CA THR A 179 10.72 8.11 -3.33
C THR A 179 10.01 8.77 -2.15
N HIS A 180 10.72 9.63 -1.42
CA HIS A 180 10.10 10.49 -0.38
C HIS A 180 8.96 11.34 -0.95
N HIS A 181 9.09 11.82 -2.17
CA HIS A 181 8.02 12.60 -2.83
C HIS A 181 6.75 11.78 -3.03
N SER A 182 6.86 10.58 -3.63
CA SER A 182 5.71 9.71 -3.86
C SER A 182 5.07 9.27 -2.55
N ALA A 183 5.90 8.93 -1.56
CA ALA A 183 5.46 8.54 -0.23
C ALA A 183 4.72 9.67 0.51
N ALA A 184 5.29 10.88 0.53
CA ALA A 184 4.66 12.04 1.18
C ALA A 184 3.36 12.46 0.46
N ALA A 185 3.32 12.38 -0.87
CA ALA A 185 2.11 12.65 -1.63
C ALA A 185 0.99 11.66 -1.30
N PHE A 186 1.31 10.37 -1.13
CA PHE A 186 0.39 9.34 -0.65
C PHE A 186 -0.18 9.71 0.73
N VAL A 187 0.69 9.96 1.69
CA VAL A 187 0.32 10.33 3.07
C VAL A 187 -0.59 11.56 3.11
N ASP A 188 -0.25 12.60 2.36
CA ASP A 188 -1.04 13.85 2.32
C ASP A 188 -2.36 13.71 1.55
N ALA A 189 -2.42 12.83 0.55
CA ALA A 189 -3.66 12.55 -0.16
C ALA A 189 -4.67 11.81 0.76
N GLU A 190 -4.21 10.81 1.52
CA GLU A 190 -5.05 10.11 2.50
C GLU A 190 -5.49 11.00 3.66
N ALA A 191 -4.60 11.86 4.15
CA ALA A 191 -4.93 12.82 5.21
C ALA A 191 -6.11 13.76 4.86
N GLN A 192 -6.38 13.95 3.57
CA GLN A 192 -7.51 14.74 3.08
C GLN A 192 -8.77 13.91 2.81
N MET A 193 -8.69 12.58 2.95
CA MET A 193 -9.75 11.65 2.58
C MET A 193 -10.50 11.09 3.78
N PHE A 194 -9.80 10.59 4.78
CA PHE A 194 -10.38 9.90 5.92
C PHE A 194 -10.88 10.86 7.01
N LEU A 195 -11.96 10.50 7.66
CA LEU A 195 -12.51 11.17 8.85
C LEU A 195 -12.58 12.71 8.74
N ARG A 196 -13.02 13.23 7.61
CA ARG A 196 -13.01 14.69 7.31
C ARG A 196 -13.77 15.55 8.33
N ALA A 197 -14.81 15.00 8.94
CA ALA A 197 -15.64 15.70 9.95
C ALA A 197 -14.98 15.72 11.33
N ASN A 198 -14.21 14.70 11.65
CA ASN A 198 -13.50 14.55 12.92
C ASN A 198 -12.12 13.91 12.61
N PRO A 199 -11.14 14.69 12.16
CA PRO A 199 -9.84 14.16 11.69
C PRO A 199 -9.13 13.31 12.73
N ILE A 200 -8.24 12.44 12.27
CA ILE A 200 -7.29 11.73 13.14
C ILE A 200 -6.44 12.79 13.86
N GLY A 201 -6.11 12.56 15.12
CA GLY A 201 -5.32 13.52 15.90
C GLY A 201 -4.81 12.97 17.21
N PRO A 202 -4.27 13.83 18.09
CA PRO A 202 -3.87 13.44 19.44
C PRO A 202 -5.00 12.76 20.20
N GLY A 203 -4.69 11.61 20.81
CA GLY A 203 -5.68 10.75 21.48
C GLY A 203 -6.13 9.56 20.61
N ASP A 204 -5.96 9.59 19.30
CA ASP A 204 -6.15 8.40 18.47
C ASP A 204 -4.97 7.43 18.60
N ARG A 205 -5.29 6.15 18.47
CA ARG A 205 -4.33 5.05 18.55
C ARG A 205 -4.45 4.19 17.31
N VAL A 206 -3.38 4.15 16.52
CA VAL A 206 -3.34 3.46 15.24
C VAL A 206 -2.66 2.10 15.42
N LEU A 207 -3.35 1.02 15.05
CA LEU A 207 -2.75 -0.31 15.02
C LEU A 207 -1.58 -0.35 14.04
N ALA A 208 -0.43 -0.88 14.47
CA ALA A 208 0.63 -1.34 13.58
C ALA A 208 0.74 -2.87 13.70
N GLY A 209 0.01 -3.58 12.86
CA GLY A 209 -0.13 -5.04 12.86
C GLY A 209 0.42 -5.71 11.61
N LEU A 210 0.60 -4.97 10.53
CA LEU A 210 1.14 -5.49 9.28
C LEU A 210 2.66 -5.64 9.33
N SER A 211 3.18 -6.56 8.55
CA SER A 211 4.63 -6.71 8.38
C SER A 211 5.23 -5.47 7.72
N VAL A 212 6.33 -4.95 8.25
CA VAL A 212 7.06 -3.84 7.62
C VAL A 212 7.67 -4.22 6.26
N ALA A 213 7.75 -5.50 5.94
CA ALA A 213 8.11 -6.01 4.62
C ALA A 213 6.93 -5.98 3.61
N PHE A 214 5.77 -5.53 4.04
CA PHE A 214 4.58 -5.29 3.23
C PHE A 214 4.24 -3.79 3.26
N ASP A 215 4.08 -3.17 2.11
CA ASP A 215 3.99 -1.71 1.98
C ASP A 215 2.75 -1.09 2.63
N ALA A 216 1.67 -1.85 2.84
CA ALA A 216 0.52 -1.38 3.62
C ALA A 216 0.87 -1.04 5.08
N SER A 217 2.01 -1.52 5.63
CA SER A 217 2.53 -1.06 6.92
C SER A 217 2.89 0.44 6.92
N CYS A 218 3.22 0.99 5.75
CA CYS A 218 3.46 2.43 5.60
C CYS A 218 2.18 3.24 5.83
N GLU A 219 1.02 2.71 5.40
CA GLU A 219 -0.27 3.34 5.69
C GLU A 219 -0.51 3.40 7.21
N GLU A 220 -0.33 2.28 7.95
CA GLU A 220 -0.46 2.26 9.41
C GLU A 220 0.43 3.30 10.10
N MET A 221 1.73 3.32 9.76
CA MET A 221 2.71 4.25 10.34
C MET A 221 2.33 5.70 10.09
N TRP A 222 2.01 6.04 8.85
CA TRP A 222 1.81 7.44 8.48
C TRP A 222 0.41 7.96 8.78
N LEU A 223 -0.60 7.09 8.95
CA LEU A 223 -1.88 7.45 9.57
C LEU A 223 -1.69 7.96 11.01
N ALA A 224 -0.73 7.42 11.76
CA ALA A 224 -0.40 7.95 13.08
C ALA A 224 0.40 9.27 12.97
N TRP A 225 1.57 9.20 12.36
CA TRP A 225 2.57 10.27 12.46
C TRP A 225 2.26 11.53 11.64
N ARG A 226 1.36 11.43 10.66
CA ARG A 226 0.87 12.59 9.92
C ARG A 226 -0.07 13.47 10.75
N HIS A 227 -0.74 12.89 11.74
CA HIS A 227 -1.87 13.49 12.42
C HIS A 227 -1.65 13.78 13.91
N GLY A 228 -0.54 13.38 14.48
CA GLY A 228 -0.28 13.52 15.93
C GLY A 228 -0.91 12.39 16.76
N ALA A 229 -1.31 11.29 16.14
CA ALA A 229 -1.81 10.09 16.79
C ALA A 229 -0.67 9.17 17.25
N CYS A 230 -0.99 8.21 18.11
CA CYS A 230 -0.04 7.23 18.63
C CYS A 230 -0.02 5.97 17.75
N LEU A 231 1.13 5.57 17.25
CA LEU A 231 1.33 4.26 16.64
C LEU A 231 1.45 3.19 17.73
N VAL A 232 0.70 2.10 17.61
CA VAL A 232 0.65 1.02 18.61
C VAL A 232 1.02 -0.30 17.96
N PRO A 233 2.31 -0.70 18.06
CA PRO A 233 2.79 -1.95 17.48
C PRO A 233 2.22 -3.19 18.16
N ALA A 234 1.67 -4.10 17.35
CA ALA A 234 1.22 -5.40 17.80
C ALA A 234 2.32 -6.46 17.60
N PRO A 235 2.60 -7.31 18.62
CA PRO A 235 3.53 -8.43 18.45
C PRO A 235 3.11 -9.37 17.31
N ARG A 236 4.04 -9.82 16.50
CA ARG A 236 3.79 -10.69 15.34
C ARG A 236 3.04 -11.98 15.71
N SER A 237 3.37 -12.57 16.85
CA SER A 237 2.69 -13.76 17.36
C SER A 237 1.19 -13.51 17.59
N LEU A 238 0.84 -12.34 18.11
CA LEU A 238 -0.53 -11.93 18.35
C LEU A 238 -1.29 -11.73 17.02
N VAL A 239 -0.70 -11.05 16.06
CA VAL A 239 -1.29 -10.84 14.74
C VAL A 239 -1.54 -12.17 14.03
N ARG A 240 -0.59 -13.11 14.12
CA ARG A 240 -0.71 -14.47 13.53
C ARG A 240 -1.80 -15.31 14.18
N SER A 241 -2.08 -15.12 15.48
CA SER A 241 -3.17 -15.86 16.15
C SER A 241 -4.56 -15.42 15.64
N GLY A 242 -4.66 -14.19 15.15
CA GLY A 242 -5.88 -13.60 14.61
C GLY A 242 -6.97 -13.38 15.66
N MET A 243 -7.37 -14.42 16.39
CA MET A 243 -8.46 -14.35 17.37
C MET A 243 -8.11 -13.54 18.63
N ASP A 244 -6.86 -13.60 19.08
CA ASP A 244 -6.41 -12.89 20.29
C ASP A 244 -6.20 -11.40 20.02
N LEU A 245 -6.09 -11.00 18.76
CA LEU A 245 -5.89 -9.61 18.39
C LEU A 245 -7.12 -8.75 18.72
N GLY A 246 -8.35 -9.27 18.59
CA GLY A 246 -9.56 -8.55 18.94
C GLY A 246 -9.58 -8.03 20.40
N PRO A 247 -9.44 -8.88 21.42
CA PRO A 247 -9.33 -8.44 22.82
C PRO A 247 -8.17 -7.48 23.06
N TRP A 248 -7.06 -7.66 22.35
CA TRP A 248 -5.91 -6.76 22.46
C TRP A 248 -6.22 -5.36 21.89
N LEU A 249 -6.94 -5.24 20.78
CA LEU A 249 -7.38 -3.96 20.23
C LEU A 249 -8.16 -3.15 21.29
N VAL A 250 -9.07 -3.82 22.00
CA VAL A 250 -9.84 -3.20 23.10
C VAL A 250 -8.92 -2.76 24.23
N SER A 251 -8.01 -3.63 24.68
CA SER A 251 -7.10 -3.35 25.81
C SER A 251 -6.10 -2.22 25.53
N ARG A 252 -5.87 -1.92 24.25
CA ARG A 252 -4.95 -0.88 23.78
C ARG A 252 -5.68 0.38 23.27
N ASP A 253 -7.00 0.45 23.42
CA ASP A 253 -7.85 1.57 22.98
C ASP A 253 -7.63 1.94 21.51
N ILE A 254 -7.51 0.94 20.62
CA ILE A 254 -7.26 1.17 19.20
C ILE A 254 -8.48 1.82 18.55
N SER A 255 -8.28 2.97 17.92
CA SER A 255 -9.32 3.77 17.25
C SER A 255 -9.21 3.80 15.73
N VAL A 256 -8.04 3.44 15.18
CA VAL A 256 -7.76 3.44 13.73
C VAL A 256 -7.08 2.12 13.35
N VAL A 257 -7.63 1.47 12.34
CA VAL A 257 -7.12 0.17 11.85
C VAL A 257 -7.05 0.19 10.32
N SER A 258 -5.87 -0.06 9.78
CA SER A 258 -5.68 -0.51 8.40
C SER A 258 -5.28 -1.99 8.41
N THR A 259 -5.94 -2.84 7.61
CA THR A 259 -5.69 -4.28 7.65
C THR A 259 -6.18 -4.98 6.38
N VAL A 260 -5.86 -6.26 6.27
CA VAL A 260 -6.42 -7.10 5.20
C VAL A 260 -7.79 -7.67 5.61
N PRO A 261 -8.74 -7.80 4.66
CA PRO A 261 -10.07 -8.34 4.93
C PRO A 261 -10.06 -9.70 5.63
N THR A 262 -9.16 -10.60 5.25
CA THR A 262 -9.05 -11.95 5.84
C THR A 262 -8.73 -11.93 7.32
N LEU A 263 -7.92 -10.98 7.80
CA LEU A 263 -7.62 -10.81 9.23
C LEU A 263 -8.80 -10.24 9.99
N ALA A 264 -9.42 -9.17 9.47
CA ALA A 264 -10.59 -8.55 10.10
C ALA A 264 -11.81 -9.48 10.18
N ALA A 265 -11.92 -10.45 9.28
CA ALA A 265 -12.99 -11.44 9.29
C ALA A 265 -12.97 -12.32 10.56
N LEU A 266 -11.82 -12.47 11.21
CA LEU A 266 -11.63 -13.26 12.43
C LEU A 266 -12.07 -12.53 13.70
N TRP A 267 -12.28 -11.21 13.65
CA TRP A 267 -12.58 -10.41 14.84
C TRP A 267 -14.08 -10.31 15.08
N PRO A 268 -14.51 -10.45 16.34
CA PRO A 268 -15.89 -10.17 16.72
C PRO A 268 -16.17 -8.66 16.58
N ALA A 269 -17.42 -8.31 16.33
CA ALA A 269 -17.82 -6.91 16.12
C ALA A 269 -17.50 -6.03 17.34
N GLU A 270 -17.60 -6.60 18.54
CA GLU A 270 -17.34 -5.96 19.82
C GLU A 270 -15.87 -5.51 19.97
N ALA A 271 -14.94 -6.24 19.37
CA ALA A 271 -13.52 -5.87 19.37
C ALA A 271 -13.23 -4.57 18.60
N LEU A 272 -14.15 -4.15 17.76
CA LEU A 272 -14.03 -2.97 16.92
C LEU A 272 -14.90 -1.79 17.38
N GLU A 273 -15.57 -1.86 18.55
CA GLU A 273 -16.48 -0.79 19.01
C GLU A 273 -15.79 0.58 19.11
N ALA A 274 -14.53 0.63 19.58
CA ALA A 274 -13.77 1.85 19.68
C ALA A 274 -13.15 2.31 18.34
N VAL A 275 -13.16 1.44 17.31
CA VAL A 275 -12.57 1.74 16.01
C VAL A 275 -13.48 2.65 15.21
N ARG A 276 -13.04 3.87 14.96
CA ARG A 276 -13.77 4.89 14.19
C ARG A 276 -13.34 4.98 12.72
N LEU A 277 -12.17 4.43 12.38
CA LEU A 277 -11.70 4.27 11.00
C LEU A 277 -11.21 2.84 10.79
N LEU A 278 -11.78 2.17 9.79
CA LEU A 278 -11.39 0.84 9.36
C LEU A 278 -11.09 0.85 7.86
N ILE A 279 -9.88 0.49 7.50
CA ILE A 279 -9.41 0.46 6.11
C ILE A 279 -9.10 -0.98 5.73
N PHE A 280 -9.60 -1.41 4.58
CA PHE A 280 -9.29 -2.69 3.95
C PHE A 280 -8.44 -2.47 2.71
N GLY A 281 -7.29 -3.11 2.66
CA GLY A 281 -6.38 -3.08 1.52
C GLY A 281 -5.71 -4.42 1.23
N GLY A 282 -4.95 -4.51 0.16
CA GLY A 282 -4.13 -5.67 -0.19
C GLY A 282 -4.87 -6.90 -0.72
N GLU A 283 -6.14 -7.09 -0.38
CA GLU A 283 -6.98 -8.20 -0.79
C GLU A 283 -8.34 -7.73 -1.32
N ALA A 284 -9.09 -8.63 -1.98
CA ALA A 284 -10.46 -8.33 -2.35
C ALA A 284 -11.37 -8.33 -1.11
N CYS A 285 -12.04 -7.23 -0.84
CA CYS A 285 -12.97 -7.12 0.28
C CYS A 285 -14.27 -7.87 -0.03
N PRO A 286 -14.69 -8.87 0.79
CA PRO A 286 -15.99 -9.51 0.66
C PRO A 286 -17.12 -8.52 0.99
N PRO A 287 -18.20 -8.45 0.19
CA PRO A 287 -19.34 -7.56 0.45
C PRO A 287 -19.95 -7.79 1.84
N GLU A 288 -20.08 -9.04 2.27
CA GLU A 288 -20.66 -9.43 3.55
C GLU A 288 -19.82 -8.93 4.74
N LEU A 289 -18.48 -8.87 4.57
CA LEU A 289 -17.60 -8.30 5.58
C LEU A 289 -17.78 -6.78 5.66
N ALA A 290 -17.88 -6.11 4.51
CA ALA A 290 -18.15 -4.68 4.46
C ALA A 290 -19.47 -4.32 5.13
N GLU A 291 -20.57 -5.06 4.82
CA GLU A 291 -21.88 -4.88 5.44
C GLU A 291 -21.84 -5.11 6.96
N ARG A 292 -21.15 -6.16 7.42
CA ARG A 292 -21.04 -6.49 8.85
C ARG A 292 -20.34 -5.41 9.66
N LEU A 293 -19.32 -4.76 9.07
CA LEU A 293 -18.44 -3.84 9.79
C LEU A 293 -18.74 -2.35 9.52
N ALA A 294 -19.60 -2.03 8.55
CA ALA A 294 -20.07 -0.67 8.31
C ALA A 294 -21.21 -0.33 9.29
N VAL A 295 -20.83 0.16 10.47
CA VAL A 295 -21.76 0.58 11.52
C VAL A 295 -21.74 2.11 11.66
N GLU A 296 -22.81 2.67 12.27
CA GLU A 296 -22.89 4.10 12.54
C GLU A 296 -21.69 4.59 13.40
N GLY A 297 -21.11 5.70 13.05
CA GLY A 297 -19.97 6.29 13.74
C GLY A 297 -18.59 5.77 13.28
N ARG A 298 -18.54 4.73 12.43
CA ARG A 298 -17.30 4.19 11.85
C ARG A 298 -17.24 4.47 10.36
N GLU A 299 -16.15 5.10 9.91
CA GLU A 299 -15.82 5.10 8.48
C GLU A 299 -15.15 3.78 8.08
N VAL A 300 -15.66 3.14 7.03
CA VAL A 300 -15.07 1.93 6.44
C VAL A 300 -14.67 2.21 5.01
N TRP A 301 -13.43 1.88 4.67
CA TRP A 301 -12.86 2.12 3.35
C TRP A 301 -12.29 0.84 2.74
N ASN A 302 -12.35 0.75 1.42
CA ASN A 302 -11.62 -0.23 0.63
C ASN A 302 -10.58 0.51 -0.20
N THR A 303 -9.30 0.23 0.04
CA THR A 303 -8.17 0.81 -0.69
C THR A 303 -7.61 -0.20 -1.68
N TYR A 304 -7.08 0.29 -2.79
CA TYR A 304 -6.40 -0.51 -3.79
C TYR A 304 -5.16 0.24 -4.28
N GLY A 305 -4.05 -0.45 -4.28
CA GLY A 305 -2.82 -0.01 -4.92
C GLY A 305 -1.83 -1.16 -4.99
N PRO A 306 -1.08 -1.30 -6.10
CA PRO A 306 0.11 -2.13 -6.11
C PRO A 306 1.27 -1.35 -5.48
N THR A 307 2.26 -2.04 -4.92
CA THR A 307 3.50 -1.45 -4.38
C THR A 307 4.17 -0.53 -5.39
N GLU A 308 4.05 -0.86 -6.66
CA GLU A 308 4.56 -0.12 -7.81
C GLU A 308 3.88 1.24 -8.04
N ALA A 309 2.77 1.50 -7.36
CA ALA A 309 2.06 2.79 -7.40
C ALA A 309 1.96 3.45 -6.01
N THR A 310 2.87 3.11 -5.09
CA THR A 310 3.02 3.65 -3.74
C THR A 310 1.79 3.37 -2.86
N VAL A 311 1.71 2.14 -2.36
CA VAL A 311 0.74 1.63 -1.37
C VAL A 311 -0.71 1.69 -1.83
N VAL A 312 -1.29 2.88 -2.00
CA VAL A 312 -2.68 3.10 -2.40
C VAL A 312 -2.76 4.04 -3.59
N ALA A 313 -3.45 3.61 -4.65
CA ALA A 313 -3.71 4.42 -5.84
C ALA A 313 -5.16 4.93 -5.88
N CYS A 314 -6.10 4.19 -5.30
CA CYS A 314 -7.51 4.57 -5.26
C CYS A 314 -8.24 3.97 -4.06
N ALA A 315 -9.36 4.59 -3.68
CA ALA A 315 -10.14 4.18 -2.53
C ALA A 315 -11.65 4.37 -2.74
N ALA A 316 -12.43 3.52 -2.07
CA ALA A 316 -13.89 3.59 -2.00
C ALA A 316 -14.36 3.58 -0.55
N ARG A 317 -15.24 4.51 -0.20
CA ARG A 317 -15.91 4.50 1.09
C ARG A 317 -17.05 3.46 1.07
N LEU A 318 -17.14 2.65 2.11
CA LEU A 318 -18.07 1.51 2.19
C LEU A 318 -19.26 1.75 3.14
N ASP A 319 -19.21 2.77 3.98
CA ASP A 319 -20.32 3.18 4.84
C ASP A 319 -21.51 3.65 3.96
N GLY A 320 -22.70 3.11 4.23
CA GLY A 320 -23.87 3.26 3.37
C GLY A 320 -23.88 2.27 2.18
N PHE A 321 -23.09 1.22 2.24
CA PHE A 321 -23.21 0.06 1.37
C PHE A 321 -24.46 -0.71 1.81
N ASP A 322 -25.60 -0.41 1.17
CA ASP A 322 -26.92 -0.94 1.57
C ASP A 322 -27.24 -2.33 0.97
N GLY A 323 -26.25 -3.04 0.46
CA GLY A 323 -26.45 -4.39 -0.13
C GLY A 323 -27.54 -4.48 -1.19
N GLN A 324 -28.37 -3.44 -1.34
CA GLN A 324 -29.54 -3.40 -2.21
C GLN A 324 -29.24 -3.18 -3.69
N GLU A 325 -27.97 -2.98 -4.06
CA GLU A 325 -27.60 -3.13 -5.47
C GLU A 325 -27.49 -4.63 -5.85
N ARG A 326 -28.42 -5.44 -5.36
CA ARG A 326 -28.66 -6.75 -5.95
C ARG A 326 -29.09 -6.52 -7.39
N SER A 327 -28.47 -7.23 -8.33
CA SER A 327 -28.92 -7.21 -9.71
C SER A 327 -30.39 -7.66 -9.72
N ASP A 328 -31.26 -7.04 -10.52
CA ASP A 328 -32.63 -7.47 -10.78
C ASP A 328 -32.75 -8.94 -11.28
N GLN A 329 -31.62 -9.65 -11.38
CA GLN A 329 -31.50 -11.05 -11.79
C GLN A 329 -31.00 -11.99 -10.67
N GLY A 330 -31.07 -11.59 -9.42
CA GLY A 330 -31.28 -12.53 -8.29
C GLY A 330 -30.11 -13.34 -7.78
N ASN A 331 -28.87 -13.34 -8.33
CA ASN A 331 -27.79 -14.22 -7.83
C ASN A 331 -26.35 -13.73 -8.05
N ASP A 332 -26.12 -12.49 -8.48
CA ASP A 332 -24.77 -11.99 -8.69
C ASP A 332 -24.33 -11.08 -7.52
N ILE A 333 -23.51 -11.63 -6.61
CA ILE A 333 -22.83 -10.85 -5.57
C ILE A 333 -21.87 -9.92 -6.28
N ARG A 334 -22.17 -8.63 -6.27
CA ARG A 334 -21.32 -7.63 -6.92
C ARG A 334 -20.04 -7.39 -6.11
N PRO A 335 -18.86 -7.42 -6.74
CA PRO A 335 -17.61 -7.14 -6.04
C PRO A 335 -17.60 -5.70 -5.49
N VAL A 336 -16.97 -5.53 -4.32
CA VAL A 336 -16.74 -4.22 -3.72
C VAL A 336 -15.89 -3.34 -4.65
N SER A 337 -16.26 -2.07 -4.77
CA SER A 337 -15.54 -1.10 -5.61
C SER A 337 -14.14 -0.84 -5.06
N ILE A 338 -13.16 -0.63 -5.97
CA ILE A 338 -11.85 -0.08 -5.62
C ILE A 338 -11.82 1.46 -5.61
N GLY A 339 -12.91 2.11 -6.05
CA GLY A 339 -13.14 3.54 -5.88
C GLY A 339 -12.56 4.46 -6.94
N LEU A 340 -12.18 5.65 -6.47
CA LEU A 340 -11.63 6.75 -7.28
C LEU A 340 -10.15 6.96 -6.91
N PRO A 341 -9.34 7.55 -7.81
CA PRO A 341 -7.93 7.82 -7.53
C PRO A 341 -7.73 8.75 -6.33
N LEU A 342 -6.61 8.58 -5.66
CA LEU A 342 -6.10 9.57 -4.71
C LEU A 342 -5.72 10.84 -5.47
N ARG A 343 -5.71 11.99 -4.77
CA ARG A 343 -5.19 13.24 -5.32
C ARG A 343 -3.72 13.09 -5.68
N GLY A 344 -3.40 13.38 -6.93
CA GLY A 344 -2.06 13.15 -7.47
C GLY A 344 -1.93 11.89 -8.33
N TRP A 345 -2.94 11.01 -8.36
CA TRP A 345 -2.95 9.82 -9.21
C TRP A 345 -3.91 9.97 -10.38
N ASP A 346 -3.55 9.37 -11.50
CA ASP A 346 -4.42 9.19 -12.66
C ASP A 346 -4.70 7.71 -12.86
N LEU A 347 -5.94 7.38 -13.22
CA LEU A 347 -6.35 6.02 -13.53
C LEU A 347 -6.98 5.95 -14.91
N ALA A 348 -6.63 4.94 -15.68
CA ALA A 348 -7.30 4.62 -16.93
C ALA A 348 -7.62 3.12 -17.00
N VAL A 349 -8.75 2.79 -17.62
CA VAL A 349 -9.07 1.41 -17.98
C VAL A 349 -8.90 1.31 -19.48
N VAL A 350 -8.01 0.42 -19.93
CA VAL A 350 -7.62 0.34 -21.34
C VAL A 350 -7.85 -1.05 -21.91
N ASP A 351 -8.04 -1.11 -23.20
CA ASP A 351 -8.07 -2.34 -23.98
C ASP A 351 -6.65 -2.89 -24.25
N LYS A 352 -6.56 -3.96 -25.04
CA LYS A 352 -5.28 -4.57 -25.42
C LYS A 352 -4.39 -3.66 -26.27
N ALA A 353 -4.97 -2.69 -26.97
CA ALA A 353 -4.24 -1.70 -27.77
C ALA A 353 -3.79 -0.49 -26.93
N GLY A 354 -4.21 -0.42 -25.66
CA GLY A 354 -3.90 0.69 -24.75
C GLY A 354 -4.85 1.87 -24.92
N ALA A 355 -5.95 1.73 -25.65
CA ALA A 355 -6.98 2.76 -25.80
C ALA A 355 -7.98 2.70 -24.63
N PRO A 356 -8.50 3.86 -24.15
CA PRO A 356 -9.54 3.87 -23.12
C PRO A 356 -10.76 3.06 -23.52
N VAL A 357 -11.37 2.35 -22.55
CA VAL A 357 -12.62 1.62 -22.75
C VAL A 357 -13.83 2.46 -22.36
N SER A 358 -15.00 2.12 -22.90
CA SER A 358 -16.26 2.78 -22.55
C SER A 358 -16.74 2.37 -21.14
N THR A 359 -17.59 3.19 -20.55
CA THR A 359 -18.26 2.86 -19.28
C THR A 359 -19.02 1.54 -19.37
N GLY A 360 -18.80 0.66 -18.41
CA GLY A 360 -19.37 -0.69 -18.36
C GLY A 360 -18.49 -1.78 -18.95
N GLU A 361 -17.46 -1.42 -19.73
CA GLU A 361 -16.52 -2.36 -20.32
C GLU A 361 -15.42 -2.77 -19.33
N VAL A 362 -14.76 -3.88 -19.62
CA VAL A 362 -13.65 -4.45 -18.85
C VAL A 362 -12.36 -4.22 -19.62
N GLY A 363 -11.35 -3.71 -18.94
CA GLY A 363 -10.01 -3.51 -19.46
C GLY A 363 -8.95 -3.65 -18.39
N GLU A 364 -7.69 -3.46 -18.77
CA GLU A 364 -6.56 -3.41 -17.85
C GLU A 364 -6.53 -2.06 -17.13
N LEU A 365 -6.33 -2.08 -15.81
CA LEU A 365 -6.09 -0.85 -15.05
C LEU A 365 -4.65 -0.37 -15.28
N VAL A 366 -4.53 0.88 -15.71
CA VAL A 366 -3.27 1.61 -15.87
C VAL A 366 -3.25 2.77 -14.89
N ILE A 367 -2.12 2.96 -14.23
CA ILE A 367 -1.94 3.95 -13.17
C ILE A 367 -0.86 4.95 -13.59
N GLY A 368 -1.15 6.24 -13.45
CA GLY A 368 -0.25 7.37 -13.66
C GLY A 368 -0.16 8.27 -12.44
N GLY A 369 0.62 9.34 -12.54
CA GLY A 369 0.70 10.37 -11.51
C GLY A 369 1.90 10.26 -10.59
N VAL A 370 1.82 10.98 -9.45
CA VAL A 370 2.94 11.20 -8.52
C VAL A 370 3.37 9.95 -7.76
N GLY A 371 2.48 8.96 -7.62
CA GLY A 371 2.74 7.72 -6.87
C GLY A 371 3.51 6.66 -7.63
N LEU A 372 3.94 6.89 -8.87
CA LEU A 372 4.70 5.89 -9.62
C LEU A 372 6.06 5.62 -8.97
N ALA A 373 6.26 4.39 -8.53
CA ALA A 373 7.52 3.87 -8.03
C ALA A 373 8.45 3.42 -9.19
N ARG A 374 9.50 2.69 -8.89
CA ARG A 374 10.36 2.03 -9.89
C ARG A 374 10.88 0.69 -9.39
N TYR A 375 11.17 -0.21 -10.31
CA TYR A 375 11.92 -1.40 -9.96
C TYR A 375 13.42 -1.09 -9.83
N LEU A 376 14.14 -1.85 -9.00
CA LEU A 376 15.59 -1.79 -8.92
C LEU A 376 16.24 -2.32 -10.20
N ASP A 377 15.61 -3.32 -10.83
CA ASP A 377 16.00 -3.92 -12.10
C ASP A 377 15.50 -3.04 -13.26
N PRO A 378 16.40 -2.40 -14.06
CA PRO A 378 15.99 -1.50 -15.13
C PRO A 378 15.19 -2.18 -16.26
N ASP A 379 15.45 -3.46 -16.52
CA ASP A 379 14.76 -4.19 -17.59
C ASP A 379 13.31 -4.46 -17.19
N LYS A 380 13.09 -4.85 -15.93
CA LYS A 380 11.75 -4.99 -15.37
C LYS A 380 11.03 -3.64 -15.27
N ASP A 381 11.75 -2.56 -14.93
CA ASP A 381 11.18 -1.21 -14.91
C ASP A 381 10.67 -0.83 -16.30
N ALA A 382 11.47 -0.99 -17.33
CA ALA A 382 11.11 -0.68 -18.72
C ALA A 382 9.95 -1.55 -19.24
N GLU A 383 9.81 -2.80 -18.77
CA GLU A 383 8.68 -3.69 -19.12
C GLU A 383 7.34 -3.20 -18.55
N LYS A 384 7.34 -2.71 -17.31
CA LYS A 384 6.11 -2.42 -16.55
C LYS A 384 5.72 -0.96 -16.53
N TYR A 385 6.72 -0.08 -16.56
CA TYR A 385 6.50 1.36 -16.61
C TYR A 385 6.78 1.88 -18.01
N ALA A 386 5.74 1.99 -18.80
CA ALA A 386 5.81 2.37 -20.20
C ALA A 386 5.16 3.73 -20.45
N GLN A 387 5.52 4.34 -21.58
CA GLN A 387 4.74 5.44 -22.14
C GLN A 387 3.39 4.91 -22.63
N MET A 388 2.34 5.69 -22.43
CA MET A 388 1.00 5.41 -22.93
C MET A 388 0.57 6.54 -23.88
N PRO A 389 1.01 6.51 -25.16
CA PRO A 389 0.73 7.58 -26.10
C PRO A 389 -0.77 7.83 -26.34
N THR A 390 -1.58 6.76 -26.30
CA THR A 390 -3.04 6.82 -26.40
C THR A 390 -3.70 7.62 -25.29
N LEU A 391 -3.03 7.75 -24.12
CA LEU A 391 -3.47 8.53 -22.96
C LEU A 391 -2.74 9.86 -22.85
N GLY A 392 -1.71 10.10 -23.66
CA GLY A 392 -0.81 11.25 -23.52
C GLY A 392 0.12 11.17 -22.29
N TRP A 393 0.29 9.99 -21.69
CA TRP A 393 1.09 9.81 -20.48
C TRP A 393 2.53 9.42 -20.83
N SER A 394 3.49 10.18 -20.29
CA SER A 394 4.91 9.92 -20.51
C SER A 394 5.43 8.71 -19.73
N ARG A 395 4.77 8.33 -18.63
CA ARG A 395 5.07 7.16 -17.82
C ARG A 395 3.79 6.68 -17.14
N ALA A 396 3.54 5.38 -17.16
CA ALA A 396 2.40 4.75 -16.52
C ALA A 396 2.76 3.33 -16.09
N TYR A 397 2.17 2.86 -15.01
CA TYR A 397 2.29 1.48 -14.54
C TYR A 397 1.12 0.63 -15.08
N ARG A 398 1.44 -0.47 -15.74
CA ARG A 398 0.47 -1.46 -16.20
C ARG A 398 0.27 -2.51 -15.12
N SER A 399 -0.86 -2.44 -14.42
CA SER A 399 -1.11 -3.28 -13.25
C SER A 399 -1.27 -4.77 -13.59
N GLY A 400 -1.73 -5.08 -14.80
CA GLY A 400 -2.15 -6.43 -15.18
C GLY A 400 -3.50 -6.84 -14.57
N ASP A 401 -4.12 -5.98 -13.76
CA ASP A 401 -5.43 -6.23 -13.17
C ASP A 401 -6.54 -5.80 -14.13
N LEU A 402 -7.50 -6.71 -14.34
CA LEU A 402 -8.69 -6.40 -15.12
C LEU A 402 -9.75 -5.79 -14.22
N VAL A 403 -10.25 -4.63 -14.62
CA VAL A 403 -11.30 -3.91 -13.90
C VAL A 403 -12.44 -3.54 -14.87
N ARG A 404 -13.62 -3.29 -14.32
CA ARG A 404 -14.75 -2.73 -15.07
C ARG A 404 -14.86 -1.24 -14.77
N LEU A 405 -14.87 -0.41 -15.82
CA LEU A 405 -15.14 1.02 -15.67
C LEU A 405 -16.59 1.25 -15.23
N GLY A 406 -16.78 1.77 -14.03
CA GLY A 406 -18.11 2.06 -13.51
C GLY A 406 -18.77 3.30 -14.13
N PRO A 407 -20.11 3.44 -14.06
CA PRO A 407 -20.77 4.68 -14.46
C PRO A 407 -20.34 5.82 -13.54
N GLY A 408 -20.09 7.00 -14.09
CA GLY A 408 -19.41 8.17 -13.55
C GLY A 408 -19.86 8.80 -12.21
N ARG A 409 -20.56 8.06 -11.38
CA ARG A 409 -20.78 8.34 -9.97
C ARG A 409 -20.34 7.10 -9.19
N ARG A 410 -19.05 7.09 -8.73
CA ARG A 410 -18.48 6.11 -7.80
C ARG A 410 -18.41 4.68 -8.36
N ARG A 411 -17.25 4.17 -8.88
CA ARG A 411 -16.93 2.72 -8.83
C ARG A 411 -16.16 2.19 -10.04
N CYS A 412 -14.85 1.99 -9.90
CA CYS A 412 -14.13 0.89 -10.58
C CYS A 412 -14.32 -0.41 -9.76
N ARG A 413 -14.48 -1.56 -10.40
CA ARG A 413 -14.74 -2.86 -9.74
C ARG A 413 -13.77 -3.91 -10.28
N ARG A 414 -13.12 -4.67 -9.41
CA ARG A 414 -12.36 -5.86 -9.82
C ARG A 414 -13.32 -6.96 -10.28
N PRO A 415 -13.11 -7.60 -11.43
CA PRO A 415 -13.75 -8.88 -11.74
C PRO A 415 -13.12 -9.96 -10.84
N THR A 416 -13.95 -10.85 -10.31
CA THR A 416 -13.50 -12.02 -9.56
C THR A 416 -12.58 -12.84 -10.45
N ARG A 417 -11.33 -13.02 -10.04
CA ARG A 417 -10.39 -13.93 -10.69
C ARG A 417 -10.92 -15.35 -10.52
N GLN A 418 -11.62 -15.88 -11.50
CA GLN A 418 -11.86 -17.32 -11.56
C GLN A 418 -10.51 -17.98 -11.73
N LEU A 419 -10.01 -18.53 -10.63
CA LEU A 419 -8.92 -19.49 -10.65
C LEU A 419 -9.35 -20.66 -11.52
N ARG A 420 -8.99 -20.66 -12.81
CA ARG A 420 -9.02 -21.86 -13.63
C ARG A 420 -7.99 -22.82 -13.00
N ARG A 421 -8.46 -23.70 -12.12
CA ARG A 421 -7.72 -24.90 -11.78
C ARG A 421 -7.59 -25.70 -13.07
N GLY A 422 -6.40 -25.68 -13.66
CA GLY A 422 -6.03 -26.58 -14.74
C GLY A 422 -6.15 -28.01 -14.23
N GLY A 423 -7.26 -28.64 -14.56
CA GLY A 423 -7.47 -30.05 -14.35
C GLY A 423 -6.49 -30.82 -15.23
N ARG A 424 -5.38 -31.27 -14.70
CA ARG A 424 -4.62 -32.37 -15.29
C ARG A 424 -5.42 -33.65 -15.09
N THR A 425 -6.16 -34.05 -16.08
CA THR A 425 -6.70 -35.41 -16.22
C THR A 425 -5.54 -36.39 -16.28
N ARG A 426 -5.22 -37.04 -15.15
CA ARG A 426 -4.41 -38.26 -15.16
C ARG A 426 -5.26 -39.40 -15.70
N ASP A 427 -4.97 -39.81 -16.91
CA ASP A 427 -5.42 -41.06 -17.51
C ASP A 427 -4.88 -42.24 -16.67
N ARG A 428 -5.75 -42.82 -15.90
CA ARG A 428 -5.48 -44.11 -15.19
C ARG A 428 -5.91 -45.26 -16.08
N ARG A 429 -5.04 -45.71 -16.98
CA ARG A 429 -5.18 -47.06 -17.52
C ARG A 429 -4.73 -48.08 -16.52
N ARG A 430 -5.68 -48.92 -16.16
CA ARG A 430 -5.56 -50.14 -15.36
C ARG A 430 -4.48 -51.08 -15.93
N ARG A 431 -3.66 -51.64 -15.07
CA ARG A 431 -3.16 -53.02 -15.20
C ARG A 431 -3.24 -53.69 -13.83
N ALA A 432 -4.07 -54.72 -13.79
CA ALA A 432 -4.15 -55.69 -12.73
C ALA A 432 -3.00 -56.73 -12.90
N GLY A 433 -2.50 -57.24 -11.82
CA GLY A 433 -1.57 -58.37 -11.74
C GLY A 433 -1.28 -58.74 -10.29
N PRO A 434 -1.04 -59.98 -9.94
CA PRO A 434 -1.75 -60.68 -8.85
C PRO A 434 -0.92 -60.75 -7.54
N VAL A 435 -1.65 -61.04 -6.44
CA VAL A 435 -1.14 -61.41 -5.12
C VAL A 435 -0.57 -62.82 -5.16
N PRO A 436 0.52 -63.13 -4.41
CA PRO A 436 0.63 -64.40 -3.67
C PRO A 436 0.98 -64.19 -2.20
N ARG A 437 0.21 -64.91 -1.40
CA ARG A 437 0.44 -65.57 -0.08
C ARG A 437 1.28 -64.86 0.97
#